data_7400ded6f036ed4c2717f8f2ef219b1a
#
_entry.id   7400ded6f036ed4c2717f8f2ef219b1a
#
_cell.length_a   1.000
_cell.length_b   1.000
_cell.length_c   1.000
_cell.angle_alpha   90.00
_cell.angle_beta   90.00
_cell.angle_gamma   90.00
#
_symmetry.space_group_name_H-M   'P 1'
#
loop_
_entity.id
_entity.type
_entity.pdbx_description
1 polymer ?
#
loop_
_entity_poly.entity_id
_entity_poly.type
_entity_poly.pdbx_seq_one_letter_code
_entity_poly.pdbx_strand_id
1 'polypeptide(L)'
;PKPHFQSKGLYVASLVHDKNDRKSMAFVQVPEHLPQVLMLSEAGRSIRIENILLQRVPELYGKFRQEEACVFSVTRNADVSFDSEKFEDSETDFRNYVEKRLRKRATLAIVRLEIDRDVSDGFRKELMKMTGVQKHQVYIDRTPLNMKYVFEMIGGLPDGLKGKLLYRPYEPRWPEDLSRDVPMMEQIRQKDRMLFFPFDSVEPFIRLLNEAADDEDVLSVKITIYRLASSSKIVRALCRAAENGKEVIVLMELRARFDEENNIGWSKMLEEAGCK
;
A
#
# COMPACT_ATOMS: atom_id res chain seq x y z
N PRO A 1 10.87 -27.03 -7.01
CA PRO A 1 11.20 -25.65 -6.71
C PRO A 1 10.47 -25.19 -5.46
N LYS A 2 11.10 -24.39 -4.59
CA LYS A 2 10.42 -23.81 -3.44
C LYS A 2 9.41 -22.78 -3.94
N PRO A 3 8.17 -22.74 -3.38
CA PRO A 3 7.20 -21.73 -3.75
C PRO A 3 7.70 -20.34 -3.35
N HIS A 4 7.32 -19.33 -4.15
CA HIS A 4 7.58 -17.94 -3.82
C HIS A 4 6.39 -17.36 -3.07
N PHE A 5 6.63 -16.89 -1.84
CA PHE A 5 5.61 -16.24 -1.02
C PHE A 5 5.86 -14.72 -1.00
N GLN A 6 4.84 -13.96 -1.34
CA GLN A 6 4.87 -12.50 -1.25
C GLN A 6 4.82 -12.03 0.21
N SER A 7 5.56 -10.97 0.52
CA SER A 7 5.54 -10.38 1.86
C SER A 7 4.15 -9.87 2.21
N LYS A 8 3.63 -10.27 3.38
CA LYS A 8 2.28 -9.93 3.89
C LYS A 8 1.11 -10.49 3.05
N GLY A 9 1.38 -11.33 2.06
CA GLY A 9 0.34 -12.10 1.37
C GLY A 9 -0.26 -13.17 2.29
N LEU A 10 -1.54 -13.47 2.12
CA LEU A 10 -2.22 -14.57 2.80
C LEU A 10 -2.21 -15.83 1.93
N TYR A 11 -1.95 -16.95 2.55
CA TYR A 11 -1.89 -18.26 1.91
C TYR A 11 -2.62 -19.31 2.75
N VAL A 12 -3.28 -20.25 2.10
CA VAL A 12 -3.71 -21.49 2.73
C VAL A 12 -2.62 -22.54 2.48
N ALA A 13 -2.06 -23.09 3.53
CA ALA A 13 -1.19 -24.26 3.48
C ALA A 13 -1.97 -25.49 3.89
N SER A 14 -1.75 -26.60 3.19
CA SER A 14 -2.37 -27.88 3.50
C SER A 14 -1.35 -29.01 3.42
N LEU A 15 -1.41 -29.90 4.40
CA LEU A 15 -0.74 -31.19 4.34
C LEU A 15 -1.68 -32.17 3.65
N VAL A 16 -1.25 -32.72 2.53
CA VAL A 16 -2.06 -33.60 1.69
C VAL A 16 -1.36 -34.94 1.49
N HIS A 17 -2.17 -35.99 1.31
CA HIS A 17 -1.73 -37.36 1.04
C HIS A 17 -2.15 -37.79 -0.36
N ASP A 18 -1.25 -38.43 -1.07
CA ASP A 18 -1.57 -39.15 -2.29
C ASP A 18 -2.20 -40.54 -2.02
N LYS A 19 -2.52 -41.30 -3.08
CA LYS A 19 -3.08 -42.63 -2.97
C LYS A 19 -2.18 -43.66 -2.26
N ASN A 20 -0.87 -43.37 -2.19
CA ASN A 20 0.14 -44.21 -1.57
C ASN A 20 0.53 -43.68 -0.18
N ASP A 21 -0.30 -42.81 0.41
CA ASP A 21 -0.10 -42.14 1.70
C ASP A 21 1.17 -41.30 1.79
N ARG A 22 1.72 -40.86 0.64
CA ARG A 22 2.86 -39.96 0.60
C ARG A 22 2.41 -38.54 0.91
N LYS A 23 3.05 -37.92 1.90
CA LYS A 23 2.76 -36.56 2.36
C LYS A 23 3.39 -35.52 1.47
N SER A 24 2.64 -34.47 1.17
CA SER A 24 3.09 -33.30 0.42
C SER A 24 2.46 -32.01 0.97
N MET A 25 3.14 -30.89 0.80
CA MET A 25 2.58 -29.59 1.12
C MET A 25 1.96 -28.96 -0.12
N ALA A 26 0.73 -28.52 -0.01
CA ALA A 26 0.03 -27.73 -1.03
C ALA A 26 -0.20 -26.31 -0.51
N PHE A 27 -0.12 -25.33 -1.42
CA PHE A 27 -0.26 -23.91 -1.10
C PHE A 27 -1.24 -23.26 -2.09
N VAL A 28 -2.17 -22.49 -1.55
CA VAL A 28 -3.12 -21.68 -2.33
C VAL A 28 -3.01 -20.24 -1.83
N GLN A 29 -2.70 -19.33 -2.72
CA GLN A 29 -2.69 -17.90 -2.40
C GLN A 29 -4.12 -17.38 -2.27
N VAL A 30 -4.39 -16.57 -1.25
CA VAL A 30 -5.63 -15.79 -1.17
C VAL A 30 -5.52 -14.66 -2.19
N PRO A 31 -6.39 -14.60 -3.21
CA PRO A 31 -6.27 -13.61 -4.27
C PRO A 31 -6.50 -12.19 -3.76
N GLU A 32 -5.56 -11.28 -4.04
CA GLU A 32 -5.63 -9.89 -3.57
C GLU A 32 -6.71 -9.05 -4.27
N HIS A 33 -7.13 -9.48 -5.48
CA HIS A 33 -8.18 -8.80 -6.25
C HIS A 33 -9.61 -9.14 -5.81
N LEU A 34 -9.76 -10.16 -4.96
CA LEU A 34 -11.06 -10.49 -4.36
C LEU A 34 -11.30 -9.66 -3.11
N PRO A 35 -12.58 -9.34 -2.80
CA PRO A 35 -12.92 -8.74 -1.52
C PRO A 35 -12.36 -9.56 -0.36
N GLN A 36 -11.71 -8.91 0.59
CA GLN A 36 -11.13 -9.58 1.76
C GLN A 36 -12.22 -10.05 2.74
N VAL A 37 -13.42 -9.48 2.64
CA VAL A 37 -14.58 -9.83 3.44
C VAL A 37 -15.85 -9.82 2.61
N LEU A 38 -16.70 -10.80 2.80
CA LEU A 38 -18.04 -10.86 2.21
C LEU A 38 -19.09 -10.55 3.28
N MET A 39 -19.92 -9.56 3.02
CA MET A 39 -21.07 -9.24 3.86
C MET A 39 -22.18 -10.24 3.57
N LEU A 40 -22.67 -10.93 4.61
CA LEU A 40 -23.68 -12.00 4.49
C LEU A 40 -25.11 -11.51 4.74
N SER A 41 -25.27 -10.36 5.39
CA SER A 41 -26.59 -9.82 5.71
C SER A 41 -26.50 -8.35 6.12
N GLU A 42 -27.66 -7.66 6.09
CA GLU A 42 -27.82 -6.28 6.58
C GLU A 42 -27.55 -6.13 8.09
N ALA A 43 -27.55 -7.23 8.84
CA ALA A 43 -27.21 -7.22 10.26
C ALA A 43 -25.70 -7.09 10.55
N GLY A 44 -24.89 -6.82 9.54
CA GLY A 44 -23.43 -6.65 9.71
C GLY A 44 -22.66 -7.97 9.89
N ARG A 45 -23.28 -9.12 9.60
CA ARG A 45 -22.57 -10.41 9.59
C ARG A 45 -21.71 -10.52 8.35
N SER A 46 -20.46 -10.95 8.53
CA SER A 46 -19.51 -11.08 7.46
C SER A 46 -18.65 -12.33 7.62
N ILE A 47 -18.04 -12.76 6.52
CA ILE A 47 -17.05 -13.84 6.50
C ILE A 47 -15.82 -13.39 5.74
N ARG A 48 -14.64 -13.69 6.28
CA ARG A 48 -13.38 -13.41 5.59
C ARG A 48 -13.11 -14.43 4.49
N ILE A 49 -12.55 -13.96 3.37
CA ILE A 49 -12.32 -14.79 2.19
C ILE A 49 -11.37 -15.97 2.48
N GLU A 50 -10.34 -15.78 3.32
CA GLU A 50 -9.43 -16.84 3.71
C GLU A 50 -10.12 -17.99 4.46
N ASN A 51 -11.19 -17.70 5.22
CA ASN A 51 -11.97 -18.74 5.90
C ASN A 51 -12.80 -19.57 4.91
N ILE A 52 -13.31 -18.94 3.86
CA ILE A 52 -14.01 -19.65 2.79
C ILE A 52 -13.04 -20.55 2.05
N LEU A 53 -11.88 -20.00 1.67
CA LEU A 53 -10.84 -20.76 0.96
C LEU A 53 -10.35 -21.94 1.80
N LEU A 54 -10.09 -21.73 3.10
CA LEU A 54 -9.64 -22.79 3.99
C LEU A 54 -10.60 -23.99 4.02
N GLN A 55 -11.92 -23.74 3.92
CA GLN A 55 -12.94 -24.79 3.87
C GLN A 55 -13.08 -25.44 2.47
N ARG A 56 -12.82 -24.69 1.41
CA ARG A 56 -13.04 -25.14 0.03
C ARG A 56 -11.79 -25.63 -0.68
N VAL A 57 -10.61 -25.33 -0.17
CA VAL A 57 -9.34 -25.77 -0.76
C VAL A 57 -9.26 -27.30 -0.97
N PRO A 58 -9.82 -28.18 -0.12
CA PRO A 58 -9.84 -29.62 -0.40
C PRO A 58 -10.47 -30.00 -1.74
N GLU A 59 -11.43 -29.21 -2.23
CA GLU A 59 -12.08 -29.43 -3.52
C GLU A 59 -11.10 -29.28 -4.72
N LEU A 60 -10.03 -28.50 -4.54
CA LEU A 60 -8.97 -28.28 -5.54
C LEU A 60 -7.98 -29.44 -5.63
N TYR A 61 -7.91 -30.27 -4.60
CA TYR A 61 -6.86 -31.30 -4.50
C TYR A 61 -7.21 -32.61 -5.22
N GLY A 62 -8.41 -32.77 -5.70
CA GLY A 62 -8.85 -33.93 -6.49
C GLY A 62 -8.67 -35.24 -5.75
N LYS A 63 -7.59 -35.97 -6.10
CA LYS A 63 -7.30 -37.32 -5.55
C LYS A 63 -6.51 -37.31 -4.25
N PHE A 64 -6.07 -36.12 -3.80
CA PHE A 64 -5.32 -35.98 -2.54
C PHE A 64 -6.29 -35.76 -1.37
N ARG A 65 -5.97 -36.39 -0.25
CA ARG A 65 -6.71 -36.22 1.01
C ARG A 65 -6.00 -35.18 1.87
N GLN A 66 -6.70 -34.14 2.29
CA GLN A 66 -6.16 -33.17 3.24
C GLN A 66 -6.16 -33.75 4.66
N GLU A 67 -5.02 -33.68 5.35
CA GLU A 67 -4.87 -34.07 6.74
C GLU A 67 -5.03 -32.85 7.67
N GLU A 68 -4.35 -31.77 7.34
CA GLU A 68 -4.30 -30.58 8.16
C GLU A 68 -4.16 -29.34 7.27
N ALA A 69 -4.69 -28.17 7.71
CA ALA A 69 -4.54 -26.93 6.99
C ALA A 69 -4.58 -25.72 7.91
N CYS A 70 -3.93 -24.64 7.48
CA CYS A 70 -3.94 -23.35 8.16
C CYS A 70 -3.87 -22.21 7.16
N VAL A 71 -4.23 -21.01 7.62
CA VAL A 71 -3.86 -19.77 6.94
C VAL A 71 -2.52 -19.30 7.50
N PHE A 72 -1.62 -18.87 6.61
CA PHE A 72 -0.35 -18.30 7.02
C PHE A 72 0.01 -17.07 6.23
N SER A 73 0.89 -16.26 6.79
CA SER A 73 1.50 -15.10 6.16
C SER A 73 2.99 -15.08 6.45
N VAL A 74 3.75 -14.45 5.56
CA VAL A 74 5.19 -14.26 5.76
C VAL A 74 5.53 -12.78 5.68
N THR A 75 6.51 -12.36 6.49
CA THR A 75 7.13 -11.05 6.35
C THR A 75 8.57 -11.24 5.88
N ARG A 76 8.92 -10.57 4.78
CA ARG A 76 10.30 -10.53 4.29
C ARG A 76 11.05 -9.35 4.88
N ASN A 77 12.35 -9.48 4.97
CA ASN A 77 13.19 -8.34 5.32
C ASN A 77 12.92 -7.20 4.33
N ALA A 78 12.67 -6.00 4.85
CA ALA A 78 12.42 -4.80 4.06
C ALA A 78 13.65 -3.91 3.93
N ASP A 79 14.74 -4.24 4.65
CA ASP A 79 15.95 -3.43 4.65
C ASP A 79 16.74 -3.66 3.35
N VAL A 80 16.54 -2.76 2.43
CA VAL A 80 17.39 -2.62 1.25
C VAL A 80 18.33 -1.46 1.52
N SER A 81 19.61 -1.75 1.71
CA SER A 81 20.63 -0.70 1.79
C SER A 81 20.74 0.01 0.45
N PHE A 82 20.58 1.32 0.48
CA PHE A 82 20.86 2.20 -0.64
C PHE A 82 22.27 2.77 -0.41
N ASP A 83 23.28 2.12 -0.99
CA ASP A 83 24.66 2.62 -0.94
C ASP A 83 24.77 3.83 -1.87
N SER A 84 24.84 5.02 -1.31
CA SER A 84 25.05 6.27 -2.05
C SER A 84 26.39 6.28 -2.79
N GLU A 85 27.43 5.68 -2.21
CA GLU A 85 28.76 5.60 -2.81
C GLU A 85 28.82 4.83 -4.14
N LYS A 86 27.93 3.85 -4.34
CA LYS A 86 27.84 3.08 -5.59
C LYS A 86 27.03 3.75 -6.69
N PHE A 87 26.37 4.85 -6.37
CA PHE A 87 25.60 5.62 -7.33
C PHE A 87 26.44 6.68 -8.04
N GLU A 88 27.46 7.24 -7.36
CA GLU A 88 28.33 8.29 -7.91
C GLU A 88 29.16 7.83 -9.14
N ASP A 89 29.37 6.51 -9.28
CA ASP A 89 30.13 5.90 -10.37
C ASP A 89 29.27 5.44 -11.58
N SER A 90 27.94 5.64 -11.56
CA SER A 90 27.08 5.12 -12.63
C SER A 90 26.31 6.24 -13.34
N GLU A 91 26.39 6.31 -14.67
CA GLU A 91 25.51 7.09 -15.57
C GLU A 91 24.01 6.67 -15.44
N THR A 92 23.68 5.84 -14.46
CA THR A 92 22.34 5.25 -14.30
C THR A 92 21.44 6.23 -13.57
N ASP A 93 20.30 6.57 -14.17
CA ASP A 93 19.22 7.33 -13.53
C ASP A 93 18.90 6.76 -12.13
N PHE A 94 18.96 7.62 -11.11
CA PHE A 94 18.70 7.26 -9.71
C PHE A 94 17.33 6.55 -9.52
N ARG A 95 16.35 6.91 -10.30
CA ARG A 95 15.02 6.27 -10.36
C ARG A 95 15.12 4.79 -10.72
N ASN A 96 15.84 4.47 -11.78
CA ASN A 96 16.10 3.09 -12.22
C ASN A 96 16.86 2.29 -11.16
N TYR A 97 17.78 2.94 -10.45
CA TYR A 97 18.51 2.33 -9.34
C TYR A 97 17.56 1.98 -8.19
N VAL A 98 16.68 2.91 -7.77
CA VAL A 98 15.68 2.67 -6.72
C VAL A 98 14.70 1.56 -7.12
N GLU A 99 14.16 1.58 -8.36
CA GLU A 99 13.30 0.51 -8.87
C GLU A 99 13.97 -0.88 -8.81
N LYS A 100 15.20 -0.96 -9.24
CA LYS A 100 15.98 -2.20 -9.23
C LYS A 100 16.20 -2.75 -7.82
N ARG A 101 16.39 -1.85 -6.85
CA ARG A 101 16.50 -2.20 -5.43
C ARG A 101 15.15 -2.62 -4.83
N LEU A 102 14.07 -1.95 -5.18
CA LEU A 102 12.72 -2.33 -4.74
C LEU A 102 12.33 -3.73 -5.22
N ARG A 103 12.60 -4.06 -6.49
CA ARG A 103 12.37 -5.42 -7.01
C ARG A 103 13.12 -6.50 -6.22
N LYS A 104 14.30 -6.19 -5.69
CA LYS A 104 15.05 -7.13 -4.83
C LYS A 104 14.36 -7.40 -3.50
N ARG A 105 13.53 -6.50 -2.95
CA ARG A 105 12.76 -6.75 -1.72
C ARG A 105 11.92 -8.02 -1.80
N ALA A 106 11.33 -8.29 -2.96
CA ALA A 106 10.51 -9.48 -3.17
C ALA A 106 11.28 -10.80 -2.99
N THR A 107 12.61 -10.77 -3.11
CA THR A 107 13.49 -11.95 -3.00
C THR A 107 14.28 -12.02 -1.70
N LEU A 108 14.17 -11.01 -0.83
CA LEU A 108 14.86 -11.02 0.46
C LEU A 108 14.35 -12.14 1.37
N ALA A 109 15.18 -12.53 2.34
CA ALA A 109 14.86 -13.60 3.28
C ALA A 109 13.55 -13.34 4.03
N ILE A 110 12.79 -14.40 4.27
CA ILE A 110 11.63 -14.36 5.15
C ILE A 110 12.16 -14.30 6.58
N VAL A 111 11.69 -13.31 7.35
CA VAL A 111 12.11 -13.06 8.73
C VAL A 111 11.01 -13.35 9.75
N ARG A 112 9.77 -13.57 9.29
CA ARG A 112 8.64 -13.90 10.14
C ARG A 112 7.65 -14.78 9.38
N LEU A 113 7.16 -15.82 10.05
CA LEU A 113 6.06 -16.68 9.63
C LEU A 113 4.96 -16.60 10.69
N GLU A 114 3.78 -16.21 10.26
CA GLU A 114 2.58 -16.12 11.09
C GLU A 114 1.58 -17.19 10.64
N ILE A 115 0.99 -17.91 11.60
CA ILE A 115 0.04 -19.01 11.37
C ILE A 115 -1.21 -18.73 12.20
N ASP A 116 -2.40 -18.86 11.61
CA ASP A 116 -3.69 -18.47 12.21
C ASP A 116 -4.18 -19.42 13.31
N ARG A 117 -3.55 -20.58 13.48
CA ARG A 117 -3.95 -21.64 14.43
C ARG A 117 -2.81 -22.54 14.83
N ASP A 118 -3.02 -23.30 15.90
CA ASP A 118 -2.12 -24.38 16.25
C ASP A 118 -2.14 -25.47 15.17
N VAL A 119 -0.97 -25.94 14.82
CA VAL A 119 -0.74 -27.01 13.84
C VAL A 119 0.22 -28.06 14.42
N SER A 120 0.18 -29.27 13.88
CA SER A 120 1.10 -30.33 14.31
C SER A 120 2.56 -29.93 14.14
N ASP A 121 3.44 -30.49 14.96
CA ASP A 121 4.88 -30.23 14.87
C ASP A 121 5.47 -30.63 13.51
N GLY A 122 4.93 -31.69 12.91
CA GLY A 122 5.31 -32.13 11.56
C GLY A 122 4.98 -31.10 10.51
N PHE A 123 3.73 -30.61 10.52
CA PHE A 123 3.26 -29.60 9.60
C PHE A 123 4.05 -28.29 9.74
N ARG A 124 4.26 -27.84 10.99
CA ARG A 124 5.05 -26.65 11.29
C ARG A 124 6.50 -26.76 10.77
N LYS A 125 7.15 -27.90 10.96
CA LYS A 125 8.51 -28.16 10.45
C LYS A 125 8.58 -28.07 8.92
N GLU A 126 7.58 -28.61 8.19
CA GLU A 126 7.53 -28.51 6.75
C GLU A 126 7.30 -27.05 6.27
N LEU A 127 6.42 -26.28 6.94
CA LEU A 127 6.26 -24.83 6.65
C LEU A 127 7.56 -24.05 6.86
N MET A 128 8.27 -24.33 7.97
CA MET A 128 9.57 -23.71 8.25
C MET A 128 10.60 -24.05 7.16
N LYS A 129 10.64 -25.30 6.71
CA LYS A 129 11.54 -25.73 5.63
C LYS A 129 11.23 -25.03 4.30
N MET A 130 9.94 -24.85 3.96
CA MET A 130 9.51 -24.18 2.74
C MET A 130 9.81 -22.67 2.77
N THR A 131 9.59 -22.03 3.92
CA THR A 131 9.82 -20.59 4.12
C THR A 131 11.28 -20.26 4.45
N GLY A 132 12.06 -21.20 4.98
CA GLY A 132 13.44 -21.00 5.40
C GLY A 132 13.59 -20.30 6.76
N VAL A 133 12.51 -20.17 7.54
CA VAL A 133 12.53 -19.50 8.85
C VAL A 133 12.99 -20.46 9.96
N GLN A 134 13.53 -19.89 11.04
CA GLN A 134 13.88 -20.59 12.26
C GLN A 134 12.71 -20.60 13.26
N LYS A 135 12.76 -21.48 14.27
CA LYS A 135 11.68 -21.67 15.26
C LYS A 135 11.26 -20.37 15.95
N HIS A 136 12.20 -19.51 16.30
CA HIS A 136 11.92 -18.23 16.97
C HIS A 136 11.27 -17.17 16.05
N GLN A 137 11.20 -17.42 14.75
CA GLN A 137 10.56 -16.56 13.76
C GLN A 137 9.13 -17.01 13.42
N VAL A 138 8.65 -18.07 14.07
CA VAL A 138 7.28 -18.59 13.86
C VAL A 138 6.38 -18.10 14.99
N TYR A 139 5.26 -17.49 14.59
CA TYR A 139 4.25 -16.95 15.49
C TYR A 139 2.91 -17.61 15.19
N ILE A 140 2.24 -18.09 16.23
CA ILE A 140 0.87 -18.59 16.14
C ILE A 140 -0.03 -17.49 16.67
N ASP A 141 -0.86 -16.93 15.80
CA ASP A 141 -1.76 -15.84 16.15
C ASP A 141 -3.20 -16.25 15.77
N ARG A 142 -4.05 -16.42 16.79
CA ARG A 142 -5.46 -16.77 16.60
C ARG A 142 -6.34 -15.62 16.16
N THR A 143 -5.74 -14.43 15.98
CA THR A 143 -6.39 -13.28 15.36
C THR A 143 -6.23 -13.31 13.84
N PRO A 144 -6.98 -12.50 13.09
CA PRO A 144 -6.76 -12.38 11.64
C PRO A 144 -5.34 -11.89 11.32
N LEU A 145 -4.62 -12.63 10.48
CA LEU A 145 -3.24 -12.31 10.11
C LEU A 145 -3.10 -11.02 9.27
N ASN A 146 -4.19 -10.59 8.65
CA ASN A 146 -4.25 -9.34 7.90
C ASN A 146 -5.51 -8.56 8.32
N MET A 147 -5.32 -7.37 8.89
CA MET A 147 -6.42 -6.53 9.38
C MET A 147 -7.00 -5.58 8.31
N LYS A 148 -6.50 -5.59 7.07
CA LYS A 148 -7.01 -4.72 5.99
C LYS A 148 -8.49 -4.95 5.68
N TYR A 149 -8.99 -6.17 5.89
CA TYR A 149 -10.42 -6.47 5.72
C TYR A 149 -11.35 -5.57 6.53
N VAL A 150 -10.86 -4.98 7.63
CA VAL A 150 -11.66 -4.08 8.50
C VAL A 150 -12.12 -2.85 7.72
N PHE A 151 -11.29 -2.31 6.82
CA PHE A 151 -11.67 -1.16 5.99
C PHE A 151 -12.80 -1.51 5.02
N GLU A 152 -12.74 -2.69 4.40
CA GLU A 152 -13.83 -3.16 3.52
C GLU A 152 -15.10 -3.46 4.32
N MET A 153 -14.95 -4.08 5.48
CA MET A 153 -16.07 -4.35 6.38
C MET A 153 -16.77 -3.06 6.81
N ILE A 154 -16.03 -2.02 7.17
CA ILE A 154 -16.58 -0.70 7.50
C ILE A 154 -17.38 -0.14 6.32
N GLY A 155 -16.87 -0.26 5.10
CA GLY A 155 -17.57 0.17 3.89
C GLY A 155 -18.93 -0.52 3.73
N GLY A 156 -19.01 -1.81 4.05
CA GLY A 156 -20.22 -2.64 3.95
C GLY A 156 -21.19 -2.58 5.14
N LEU A 157 -20.86 -1.86 6.22
CA LEU A 157 -21.74 -1.76 7.38
C LEU A 157 -22.99 -0.93 7.07
N PRO A 158 -24.18 -1.29 7.60
CA PRO A 158 -25.36 -0.44 7.58
C PRO A 158 -25.11 0.90 8.29
N ASP A 159 -25.71 1.98 7.80
CA ASP A 159 -25.46 3.35 8.32
C ASP A 159 -25.78 3.48 9.82
N GLY A 160 -26.80 2.79 10.30
CA GLY A 160 -27.14 2.75 11.72
C GLY A 160 -26.05 2.14 12.61
N LEU A 161 -25.25 1.21 12.07
CA LEU A 161 -24.09 0.64 12.75
C LEU A 161 -22.85 1.54 12.59
N LYS A 162 -22.63 2.13 11.42
CA LYS A 162 -21.54 3.10 11.21
C LYS A 162 -21.62 4.24 12.21
N GLY A 163 -22.81 4.81 12.42
CA GLY A 163 -23.02 5.90 13.37
C GLY A 163 -22.73 5.55 14.85
N LYS A 164 -22.75 4.25 15.20
CA LYS A 164 -22.44 3.78 16.56
C LYS A 164 -20.97 3.38 16.74
N LEU A 165 -20.34 2.88 15.69
CA LEU A 165 -19.01 2.26 15.74
C LEU A 165 -17.89 3.16 15.26
N LEU A 166 -18.19 4.17 14.46
CA LEU A 166 -17.21 5.07 13.87
C LEU A 166 -17.29 6.46 14.49
N TYR A 167 -16.15 7.09 14.64
CA TYR A 167 -16.12 8.53 14.91
C TYR A 167 -16.69 9.30 13.72
N ARG A 168 -17.31 10.43 14.00
CA ARG A 168 -17.72 11.36 12.96
C ARG A 168 -16.51 11.82 12.16
N PRO A 169 -16.50 11.71 10.82
CA PRO A 169 -15.39 12.19 10.01
C PRO A 169 -15.13 13.66 10.30
N TYR A 170 -13.86 14.00 10.46
CA TYR A 170 -13.46 15.39 10.54
C TYR A 170 -13.43 15.99 9.14
N GLU A 171 -14.11 17.11 8.96
CA GLU A 171 -14.11 17.87 7.70
C GLU A 171 -13.21 19.10 7.87
N PRO A 172 -12.06 19.18 7.16
CA PRO A 172 -11.21 20.36 7.18
C PRO A 172 -11.99 21.60 6.71
N ARG A 173 -11.88 22.66 7.46
CA ARG A 173 -12.58 23.91 7.15
C ARG A 173 -11.74 24.81 6.23
N TRP A 174 -12.42 25.64 5.47
CA TRP A 174 -11.76 26.74 4.78
C TRP A 174 -11.24 27.74 5.84
N PRO A 175 -9.97 28.22 5.72
CA PRO A 175 -9.42 29.19 6.68
C PRO A 175 -10.24 30.48 6.72
N GLU A 176 -10.52 30.98 7.94
CA GLU A 176 -11.38 32.16 8.13
C GLU A 176 -10.78 33.44 7.54
N ASP A 177 -9.44 33.52 7.48
CA ASP A 177 -8.72 34.69 6.98
C ASP A 177 -8.49 34.67 5.46
N LEU A 178 -9.04 33.66 4.75
CA LEU A 178 -8.98 33.52 3.29
C LEU A 178 -10.35 33.64 2.65
N SER A 179 -10.48 34.60 1.73
CA SER A 179 -11.69 34.73 0.92
C SER A 179 -11.77 33.65 -0.17
N ARG A 180 -12.98 33.16 -0.43
CA ARG A 180 -13.24 32.28 -1.57
C ARG A 180 -13.40 33.02 -2.89
N ASP A 181 -13.73 34.33 -2.83
CA ASP A 181 -14.08 35.13 -3.98
C ASP A 181 -12.90 35.92 -4.55
N VAL A 182 -11.80 36.04 -3.77
CA VAL A 182 -10.59 36.75 -4.17
C VAL A 182 -9.50 35.75 -4.58
N PRO A 183 -8.76 35.98 -5.69
CA PRO A 183 -7.65 35.12 -6.09
C PRO A 183 -6.62 34.93 -4.97
N MET A 184 -6.06 33.71 -4.84
CA MET A 184 -5.10 33.39 -3.79
C MET A 184 -3.82 34.22 -3.90
N MET A 185 -3.33 34.45 -5.13
CA MET A 185 -2.15 35.27 -5.41
C MET A 185 -2.33 36.71 -4.90
N GLU A 186 -3.51 37.29 -5.10
CA GLU A 186 -3.82 38.63 -4.61
C GLU A 186 -3.82 38.69 -3.07
N GLN A 187 -4.42 37.70 -2.43
CA GLN A 187 -4.49 37.63 -0.96
C GLN A 187 -3.10 37.45 -0.32
N ILE A 188 -2.21 36.70 -0.96
CA ILE A 188 -0.83 36.48 -0.48
C ILE A 188 0.00 37.76 -0.66
N ARG A 189 -0.21 38.54 -1.71
CA ARG A 189 0.46 39.84 -1.89
C ARG A 189 0.12 40.84 -0.80
N GLN A 190 -1.06 40.72 -0.17
CA GLN A 190 -1.50 41.64 0.89
C GLN A 190 -0.89 41.34 2.26
N LYS A 191 -0.75 40.05 2.61
CA LYS A 191 -0.13 39.60 3.87
C LYS A 191 0.23 38.11 3.83
N ASP A 192 1.10 37.70 4.73
CA ASP A 192 1.42 36.29 4.97
C ASP A 192 0.15 35.49 5.32
N ARG A 193 0.06 34.28 4.80
CA ARG A 193 -1.04 33.34 5.05
C ARG A 193 -0.50 32.06 5.62
N MET A 194 -1.19 31.51 6.61
CA MET A 194 -0.82 30.26 7.26
C MET A 194 -1.98 29.28 7.15
N LEU A 195 -1.66 28.01 6.82
CA LEU A 195 -2.59 26.89 6.82
C LEU A 195 -2.18 25.92 7.93
N PHE A 196 -3.14 25.52 8.77
CA PHE A 196 -2.92 24.62 9.87
C PHE A 196 -3.53 23.25 9.61
N PHE A 197 -2.76 22.34 9.02
CA PHE A 197 -3.20 20.98 8.71
C PHE A 197 -3.20 20.08 9.95
N PRO A 198 -4.15 19.13 10.05
CA PRO A 198 -5.22 18.77 9.10
C PRO A 198 -6.54 19.56 9.31
N PHE A 199 -6.54 20.62 10.12
CA PHE A 199 -7.75 21.35 10.50
C PHE A 199 -8.21 22.30 9.40
N ASP A 200 -7.28 22.92 8.72
CA ASP A 200 -7.56 23.72 7.54
C ASP A 200 -7.57 22.84 6.28
N SER A 201 -8.41 23.23 5.31
CA SER A 201 -8.48 22.59 4.01
C SER A 201 -7.20 22.83 3.20
N VAL A 202 -6.77 21.84 2.42
CA VAL A 202 -5.68 21.97 1.45
C VAL A 202 -6.12 22.69 0.18
N GLU A 203 -7.42 22.91 -0.02
CA GLU A 203 -7.98 23.51 -1.23
C GLU A 203 -7.44 24.92 -1.54
N PRO A 204 -7.16 25.83 -0.56
CA PRO A 204 -6.50 27.11 -0.85
C PRO A 204 -5.14 26.94 -1.51
N PHE A 205 -4.34 25.97 -1.06
CA PHE A 205 -3.04 25.67 -1.66
C PHE A 205 -3.18 25.09 -3.07
N ILE A 206 -4.13 24.16 -3.28
CA ILE A 206 -4.42 23.60 -4.62
C ILE A 206 -4.90 24.71 -5.55
N ARG A 207 -5.75 25.62 -5.06
CA ARG A 207 -6.22 26.76 -5.82
C ARG A 207 -5.07 27.68 -6.21
N LEU A 208 -4.15 28.00 -5.29
CA LEU A 208 -2.94 28.76 -5.58
C LEU A 208 -2.13 28.16 -6.71
N LEU A 209 -1.92 26.84 -6.70
CA LEU A 209 -1.17 26.15 -7.77
C LEU A 209 -1.90 26.22 -9.12
N ASN A 210 -3.22 26.11 -9.13
CA ASN A 210 -4.00 26.24 -10.36
C ASN A 210 -3.99 27.69 -10.90
N GLU A 211 -4.14 28.68 -10.03
CA GLU A 211 -4.00 30.09 -10.41
C GLU A 211 -2.61 30.37 -10.97
N ALA A 212 -1.55 29.87 -10.31
CA ALA A 212 -0.18 30.00 -10.79
C ALA A 212 0.06 29.30 -12.14
N ALA A 213 -0.64 28.21 -12.40
CA ALA A 213 -0.54 27.52 -13.70
C ALA A 213 -1.12 28.36 -14.85
N ASP A 214 -2.14 29.18 -14.60
CA ASP A 214 -2.85 29.95 -15.61
C ASP A 214 -2.40 31.40 -15.70
N ASP A 215 -1.83 31.98 -14.65
CA ASP A 215 -1.41 33.38 -14.57
C ASP A 215 -0.16 33.61 -15.45
N GLU A 216 -0.26 34.49 -16.44
CA GLU A 216 0.83 34.82 -17.38
C GLU A 216 2.05 35.44 -16.70
N ASP A 217 1.86 36.14 -15.58
CA ASP A 217 2.94 36.77 -14.80
C ASP A 217 3.76 35.77 -14.00
N VAL A 218 3.27 34.52 -13.82
CA VAL A 218 4.00 33.46 -13.13
C VAL A 218 4.98 32.78 -14.09
N LEU A 219 6.27 32.94 -13.85
CA LEU A 219 7.33 32.39 -14.68
C LEU A 219 7.76 30.99 -14.26
N SER A 220 7.74 30.71 -12.95
CA SER A 220 8.20 29.43 -12.43
C SER A 220 7.44 28.98 -11.19
N VAL A 221 7.33 27.63 -11.02
CA VAL A 221 6.83 26.97 -9.82
C VAL A 221 7.91 26.03 -9.29
N LYS A 222 8.29 26.17 -8.01
CA LYS A 222 9.28 25.33 -7.36
C LYS A 222 8.68 24.69 -6.12
N ILE A 223 8.74 23.36 -6.03
CA ILE A 223 8.11 22.62 -4.96
C ILE A 223 8.95 21.44 -4.50
N THR A 224 8.93 21.16 -3.19
CA THR A 224 9.48 19.94 -2.62
C THR A 224 8.34 19.00 -2.20
N ILE A 225 8.42 17.74 -2.61
CA ILE A 225 7.39 16.73 -2.37
C ILE A 225 8.02 15.53 -1.65
N TYR A 226 7.43 15.18 -0.49
CA TYR A 226 7.80 13.99 0.26
C TYR A 226 6.82 12.83 0.00
N ARG A 227 5.51 13.10 0.11
CA ARG A 227 4.43 12.12 -0.12
C ARG A 227 3.23 12.78 -0.77
N LEU A 228 2.56 12.03 -1.63
CA LEU A 228 1.34 12.43 -2.32
C LEU A 228 0.29 11.32 -2.24
N ALA A 229 -0.98 11.72 -2.26
CA ALA A 229 -2.07 10.76 -2.45
C ALA A 229 -2.01 10.10 -3.83
N SER A 230 -2.55 8.90 -3.95
CA SER A 230 -2.62 8.15 -5.22
C SER A 230 -3.37 8.87 -6.35
N SER A 231 -4.20 9.87 -6.01
CA SER A 231 -4.86 10.77 -6.98
C SER A 231 -4.57 12.21 -6.56
N SER A 232 -3.43 12.76 -6.98
CA SER A 232 -2.95 14.07 -6.54
C SER A 232 -3.44 15.20 -7.44
N LYS A 233 -4.22 16.13 -6.87
CA LYS A 233 -4.58 17.40 -7.50
C LYS A 233 -3.34 18.30 -7.68
N ILE A 234 -2.36 18.18 -6.80
CA ILE A 234 -1.10 18.94 -6.84
C ILE A 234 -0.32 18.57 -8.11
N VAL A 235 -0.11 17.27 -8.37
CA VAL A 235 0.60 16.82 -9.59
C VAL A 235 -0.08 17.33 -10.85
N ARG A 236 -1.42 17.25 -10.91
CA ARG A 236 -2.16 17.74 -12.07
C ARG A 236 -1.98 19.26 -12.30
N ALA A 237 -1.95 20.04 -11.20
CA ALA A 237 -1.69 21.47 -11.31
C ALA A 237 -0.26 21.77 -11.78
N LEU A 238 0.72 21.00 -11.34
CA LEU A 238 2.13 21.15 -11.77
C LEU A 238 2.31 20.76 -13.25
N CYS A 239 1.72 19.64 -13.69
CA CYS A 239 1.74 19.25 -15.10
C CYS A 239 1.12 20.35 -15.97
N ARG A 240 -0.05 20.86 -15.58
CA ARG A 240 -0.71 21.97 -16.29
C ARG A 240 0.15 23.23 -16.35
N ALA A 241 0.85 23.57 -15.27
CA ALA A 241 1.77 24.70 -15.27
C ALA A 241 2.91 24.52 -16.28
N ALA A 242 3.50 23.31 -16.35
CA ALA A 242 4.54 22.99 -17.32
C ALA A 242 4.00 23.00 -18.77
N GLU A 243 2.83 22.43 -19.00
CA GLU A 243 2.14 22.47 -20.32
C GLU A 243 1.81 23.90 -20.77
N ASN A 244 1.53 24.81 -19.82
CA ASN A 244 1.35 26.24 -20.09
C ASN A 244 2.66 27.01 -20.25
N GLY A 245 3.82 26.31 -20.37
CA GLY A 245 5.11 26.90 -20.66
C GLY A 245 5.87 27.48 -19.46
N LYS A 246 5.43 27.21 -18.22
CA LYS A 246 6.11 27.66 -17.01
C LYS A 246 7.28 26.73 -16.66
N GLU A 247 8.33 27.29 -16.07
CA GLU A 247 9.41 26.48 -15.51
C GLU A 247 8.93 25.82 -14.20
N VAL A 248 8.70 24.50 -14.22
CA VAL A 248 8.31 23.75 -13.04
C VAL A 248 9.45 22.88 -12.54
N ILE A 249 9.92 23.15 -11.32
CA ILE A 249 11.01 22.39 -10.68
C ILE A 249 10.43 21.65 -9.48
N VAL A 250 10.58 20.32 -9.49
CA VAL A 250 10.05 19.45 -8.44
C VAL A 250 11.18 18.64 -7.79
N LEU A 251 11.47 18.92 -6.52
CA LEU A 251 12.32 18.07 -5.71
C LEU A 251 11.48 16.99 -5.04
N MET A 252 11.66 15.72 -5.44
CA MET A 252 10.88 14.60 -4.90
C MET A 252 11.76 13.58 -4.18
N GLU A 253 11.34 13.21 -2.94
CA GLU A 253 12.00 12.14 -2.18
C GLU A 253 11.52 10.76 -2.68
N LEU A 254 12.36 10.09 -3.49
CA LEU A 254 12.02 8.78 -4.06
C LEU A 254 12.09 7.63 -3.05
N ARG A 255 12.75 7.82 -1.91
CA ARG A 255 12.90 6.81 -0.85
C ARG A 255 11.93 7.02 0.32
N ALA A 256 10.84 7.78 0.11
CA ALA A 256 9.78 7.91 1.11
C ALA A 256 9.23 6.52 1.45
N ARG A 257 9.51 6.03 2.66
CA ARG A 257 9.25 4.64 3.07
C ARG A 257 7.77 4.27 2.87
N PHE A 258 7.53 3.19 2.13
CA PHE A 258 6.22 2.65 1.70
C PHE A 258 5.51 3.44 0.58
N ASP A 259 6.07 4.55 0.12
CA ASP A 259 5.53 5.34 -1.01
C ASP A 259 6.51 5.40 -2.19
N GLU A 260 7.56 4.58 -2.17
CA GLU A 260 8.62 4.60 -3.20
C GLU A 260 8.04 4.40 -4.61
N GLU A 261 7.19 3.39 -4.80
CA GLU A 261 6.59 3.09 -6.11
C GLU A 261 5.65 4.22 -6.57
N ASN A 262 4.86 4.78 -5.65
CA ASN A 262 3.97 5.89 -5.92
C ASN A 262 4.75 7.14 -6.35
N ASN A 263 5.82 7.48 -5.61
CA ASN A 263 6.65 8.65 -5.91
C ASN A 263 7.42 8.48 -7.22
N ILE A 264 7.90 7.27 -7.55
CA ILE A 264 8.49 6.96 -8.84
C ILE A 264 7.48 7.16 -9.98
N GLY A 265 6.24 6.69 -9.80
CA GLY A 265 5.16 6.91 -10.76
C GLY A 265 4.88 8.39 -11.01
N TRP A 266 4.78 9.18 -9.94
CA TRP A 266 4.57 10.62 -10.03
C TRP A 266 5.75 11.34 -10.67
N SER A 267 7.00 10.94 -10.37
CA SER A 267 8.18 11.56 -10.98
C SER A 267 8.22 11.36 -12.49
N LYS A 268 7.80 10.20 -13.00
CA LYS A 268 7.69 9.94 -14.45
C LYS A 268 6.62 10.82 -15.08
N MET A 269 5.44 10.90 -14.49
CA MET A 269 4.34 11.74 -15.00
C MET A 269 4.72 13.21 -15.06
N LEU A 270 5.40 13.73 -14.03
CA LEU A 270 5.86 15.12 -14.00
C LEU A 270 6.90 15.39 -15.10
N GLU A 271 7.85 14.49 -15.29
CA GLU A 271 8.87 14.60 -16.33
C GLU A 271 8.26 14.54 -17.74
N GLU A 272 7.32 13.63 -17.99
CA GLU A 272 6.57 13.52 -19.24
C GLU A 272 5.79 14.80 -19.57
N ALA A 273 5.30 15.52 -18.54
CA ALA A 273 4.64 16.81 -18.70
C ALA A 273 5.63 18.00 -18.88
N GLY A 274 6.95 17.77 -18.82
CA GLY A 274 7.97 18.81 -19.00
C GLY A 274 8.46 19.46 -17.70
N CYS A 275 8.11 18.93 -16.51
CA CYS A 275 8.70 19.37 -15.24
C CYS A 275 10.16 18.91 -15.12
N LYS A 276 10.97 19.71 -14.41
CA LYS A 276 12.37 19.39 -14.08
C LYS A 276 12.47 18.80 -12.69
#